data_3adc2f83c3491fde2791770cebf9d043
#
_entry.id   3adc2f83c3491fde2791770cebf9d043
#
_cell.length_a   1.000
_cell.length_b   1.000
_cell.length_c   1.000
_cell.angle_alpha   90.00
_cell.angle_beta   90.00
_cell.angle_gamma   90.00
#
_symmetry.space_group_name_H-M   'P 1'
#
loop_
_entity.id
_entity.type
_entity.pdbx_description
1 polymer ?
#
loop_
_entity_poly.entity_id
_entity_poly.type
_entity_poly.pdbx_seq_one_letter_code
_entity_poly.pdbx_strand_id
1 'polypeptide(L)'
;PGMDIPFLVDQIAVRRQIREKLPSWFENGQLVFPAKIAAEQCSSEQTAAYKQELIGESWTICDLTGGLGIDSYFLSRKAKQLTYIERFPVYCEAAKHNFSVLEANNITIINADAAQVVDTLPEVDAFYIDPARRGESNKRVFALQDCEPNLPGLLPALLKRSPHVIAKLSPMADIQMTLELLPGTTSVHVLSVRNECKELLF
;
A
#
# COMPACT_ATOMS: atom_id res chain seq x y z
N PRO A 1 -30.56 -14.16 -10.31
CA PRO A 1 -29.32 -14.33 -9.55
C PRO A 1 -29.62 -13.94 -8.10
N GLY A 2 -29.38 -14.87 -7.16
CA GLY A 2 -29.58 -14.61 -5.74
C GLY A 2 -28.60 -13.55 -5.23
N MET A 3 -29.03 -12.80 -4.21
CA MET A 3 -28.20 -11.83 -3.50
C MET A 3 -27.13 -12.59 -2.70
N ASP A 4 -25.85 -12.19 -2.83
CA ASP A 4 -24.75 -12.75 -2.03
C ASP A 4 -24.80 -12.13 -0.61
N ILE A 5 -25.55 -12.77 0.28
CA ILE A 5 -25.77 -12.29 1.65
C ILE A 5 -24.45 -12.23 2.45
N PRO A 6 -23.55 -13.24 2.41
CA PRO A 6 -22.25 -13.16 3.06
C PRO A 6 -21.45 -11.94 2.64
N PHE A 7 -21.34 -11.69 1.35
CA PHE A 7 -20.66 -10.50 0.83
C PHE A 7 -21.26 -9.20 1.38
N LEU A 8 -22.58 -9.07 1.39
CA LEU A 8 -23.23 -7.86 1.92
C LEU A 8 -22.99 -7.65 3.41
N VAL A 9 -23.01 -8.72 4.20
CA VAL A 9 -22.70 -8.67 5.64
C VAL A 9 -21.26 -8.19 5.85
N ASP A 10 -20.31 -8.71 5.07
CA ASP A 10 -18.92 -8.27 5.12
C ASP A 10 -18.75 -6.81 4.72
N GLN A 11 -19.45 -6.34 3.67
CA GLN A 11 -19.44 -4.90 3.29
C GLN A 11 -19.93 -4.01 4.43
N ILE A 12 -21.01 -4.39 5.12
CA ILE A 12 -21.53 -3.61 6.26
C ILE A 12 -20.51 -3.60 7.42
N ALA A 13 -19.91 -4.74 7.73
CA ALA A 13 -18.92 -4.86 8.81
C ALA A 13 -17.68 -4.01 8.52
N VAL A 14 -17.14 -4.12 7.31
CA VAL A 14 -15.98 -3.33 6.87
C VAL A 14 -16.28 -1.83 6.92
N ARG A 15 -17.43 -1.39 6.39
CA ARG A 15 -17.81 0.03 6.39
C ARG A 15 -17.86 0.61 7.80
N ARG A 16 -18.43 -0.11 8.77
CA ARG A 16 -18.44 0.34 10.17
C ARG A 16 -17.03 0.53 10.72
N GLN A 17 -16.12 -0.35 10.36
CA GLN A 17 -14.74 -0.35 10.83
C GLN A 17 -13.90 0.79 10.24
N ILE A 18 -14.10 1.11 8.94
CA ILE A 18 -13.32 2.15 8.25
C ILE A 18 -13.82 3.57 8.51
N ARG A 19 -14.96 3.76 9.14
CA ARG A 19 -15.64 5.05 9.29
C ARG A 19 -14.71 6.19 9.76
N GLU A 20 -13.89 5.94 10.75
CA GLU A 20 -12.96 6.95 11.28
C GLU A 20 -11.61 6.95 10.53
N LYS A 21 -11.23 5.81 9.97
CA LYS A 21 -9.95 5.60 9.31
C LYS A 21 -9.96 6.12 7.87
N LEU A 22 -11.09 5.93 7.17
CA LEU A 22 -11.31 6.27 5.77
C LEU A 22 -12.65 6.98 5.59
N PRO A 23 -12.86 8.18 6.16
CA PRO A 23 -14.16 8.85 6.15
C PRO A 23 -14.69 9.11 4.73
N SER A 24 -13.87 9.54 3.78
CA SER A 24 -14.33 9.79 2.41
C SER A 24 -14.73 8.50 1.67
N TRP A 25 -14.03 7.40 1.95
CA TRP A 25 -14.39 6.08 1.41
C TRP A 25 -15.63 5.52 2.07
N PHE A 26 -15.82 5.78 3.37
CA PHE A 26 -17.02 5.38 4.09
C PHE A 26 -18.29 6.09 3.53
N GLU A 27 -18.19 7.36 3.22
CA GLU A 27 -19.30 8.16 2.68
C GLU A 27 -19.66 7.76 1.25
N ASN A 28 -18.71 7.23 0.49
CA ASN A 28 -18.97 6.75 -0.88
C ASN A 28 -19.57 5.34 -0.86
N GLY A 29 -20.90 5.27 -1.00
CA GLY A 29 -21.66 4.02 -0.99
C GLY A 29 -21.36 3.05 -2.14
N GLN A 30 -20.67 3.49 -3.18
CA GLN A 30 -20.37 2.69 -4.37
C GLN A 30 -19.05 1.88 -4.25
N LEU A 31 -18.17 2.24 -3.30
CA LEU A 31 -16.91 1.52 -3.11
C LEU A 31 -17.13 0.12 -2.54
N VAL A 32 -16.29 -0.82 -2.92
CA VAL A 32 -16.32 -2.21 -2.48
C VAL A 32 -15.04 -2.61 -1.74
N PHE A 33 -15.17 -3.51 -0.78
CA PHE A 33 -14.07 -3.96 0.07
C PHE A 33 -13.96 -5.49 -0.02
N PRO A 34 -12.90 -6.04 -0.63
CA PRO A 34 -12.81 -7.47 -0.93
C PRO A 34 -12.60 -8.34 0.31
N ALA A 35 -12.04 -7.78 1.40
CA ALA A 35 -11.79 -8.51 2.62
C ALA A 35 -11.74 -7.59 3.84
N LYS A 36 -12.26 -8.08 4.97
CA LYS A 36 -12.24 -7.36 6.24
C LYS A 36 -10.82 -7.09 6.74
N ILE A 37 -9.95 -8.09 6.64
CA ILE A 37 -8.54 -7.99 7.09
C ILE A 37 -7.80 -6.87 6.35
N ALA A 38 -8.08 -6.68 5.07
CA ALA A 38 -7.45 -5.63 4.29
C ALA A 38 -7.86 -4.22 4.76
N ALA A 39 -9.11 -4.04 5.15
CA ALA A 39 -9.58 -2.78 5.74
C ALA A 39 -8.96 -2.51 7.12
N GLU A 40 -8.71 -3.57 7.88
CA GLU A 40 -7.99 -3.46 9.17
C GLU A 40 -6.54 -2.97 8.99
N GLN A 41 -5.85 -3.50 7.99
CA GLN A 41 -4.43 -3.30 7.78
C GLN A 41 -4.08 -2.11 6.88
N CYS A 42 -5.01 -1.60 6.07
CA CYS A 42 -4.74 -0.49 5.17
C CYS A 42 -4.33 0.80 5.91
N SER A 43 -3.72 1.72 5.19
CA SER A 43 -3.44 3.08 5.68
C SER A 43 -4.72 3.84 6.02
N SER A 44 -4.64 4.81 6.93
CA SER A 44 -5.69 5.82 7.09
C SER A 44 -5.59 6.88 5.99
N GLU A 45 -6.66 7.63 5.74
CA GLU A 45 -6.59 8.78 4.81
C GLU A 45 -5.53 9.79 5.21
N GLN A 46 -5.37 10.02 6.52
CA GLN A 46 -4.36 10.97 7.01
C GLN A 46 -2.93 10.51 6.70
N THR A 47 -2.62 9.23 6.91
CA THR A 47 -1.29 8.72 6.60
C THR A 47 -1.06 8.55 5.10
N ALA A 48 -2.09 8.22 4.33
CA ALA A 48 -2.01 8.18 2.87
C ALA A 48 -1.81 9.58 2.26
N ALA A 49 -2.52 10.59 2.77
CA ALA A 49 -2.33 11.98 2.37
C ALA A 49 -0.91 12.47 2.66
N TYR A 50 -0.34 12.10 3.81
CA TYR A 50 1.05 12.44 4.11
C TYR A 50 2.03 11.82 3.10
N LYS A 51 1.83 10.57 2.69
CA LYS A 51 2.67 9.90 1.69
C LYS A 51 2.62 10.60 0.33
N GLN A 52 1.47 11.14 -0.04
CA GLN A 52 1.33 11.98 -1.24
C GLN A 52 2.27 13.17 -1.23
N GLU A 53 2.55 13.77 -0.06
CA GLU A 53 3.47 14.93 0.03
C GLU A 53 4.94 14.54 -0.18
N LEU A 54 5.28 13.26 -0.02
CA LEU A 54 6.66 12.78 -0.20
C LEU A 54 7.07 12.59 -1.66
N ILE A 55 6.12 12.58 -2.58
CA ILE A 55 6.41 12.45 -4.01
C ILE A 55 6.43 13.80 -4.71
N GLY A 56 7.20 13.87 -5.81
CA GLY A 56 7.23 15.06 -6.68
C GLY A 56 5.97 15.17 -7.54
N GLU A 57 5.73 16.42 -8.02
CA GLU A 57 4.64 16.67 -8.97
C GLU A 57 4.89 15.92 -10.28
N SER A 58 3.82 15.31 -10.80
CA SER A 58 3.83 14.60 -12.08
C SER A 58 4.82 13.43 -12.17
N TRP A 59 5.24 12.87 -11.04
CA TRP A 59 6.05 11.66 -11.02
C TRP A 59 5.30 10.45 -11.56
N THR A 60 6.05 9.51 -12.15
CA THR A 60 5.60 8.16 -12.42
C THR A 60 5.89 7.28 -11.20
N ILE A 61 4.86 6.60 -10.70
CA ILE A 61 4.94 5.81 -9.46
C ILE A 61 4.60 4.36 -9.75
N CYS A 62 5.29 3.44 -9.11
CA CYS A 62 4.89 2.03 -9.09
C CYS A 62 4.69 1.59 -7.63
N ASP A 63 3.44 1.25 -7.28
CA ASP A 63 3.08 0.61 -6.02
C ASP A 63 3.17 -0.90 -6.19
N LEU A 64 4.11 -1.52 -5.48
CA LEU A 64 4.43 -2.94 -5.56
C LEU A 64 3.52 -3.82 -4.68
N THR A 65 2.67 -3.22 -3.87
CA THR A 65 1.87 -3.90 -2.82
C THR A 65 0.48 -3.27 -2.69
N GLY A 66 -0.23 -3.19 -3.80
CA GLY A 66 -1.44 -2.38 -3.96
C GLY A 66 -2.52 -2.56 -2.90
N GLY A 67 -2.81 -3.81 -2.48
CA GLY A 67 -3.82 -4.09 -1.45
C GLY A 67 -5.18 -3.47 -1.74
N LEU A 68 -5.78 -2.74 -0.79
CA LEU A 68 -7.04 -2.00 -1.00
C LEU A 68 -6.89 -0.80 -1.93
N GLY A 69 -5.68 -0.39 -2.28
CA GLY A 69 -5.43 0.75 -3.16
C GLY A 69 -5.54 2.12 -2.50
N ILE A 70 -5.57 2.22 -1.17
CA ILE A 70 -5.66 3.50 -0.46
C ILE A 70 -4.43 4.35 -0.75
N ASP A 71 -3.24 3.83 -0.52
CA ASP A 71 -1.98 4.55 -0.77
C ASP A 71 -1.84 4.87 -2.26
N SER A 72 -2.10 3.90 -3.14
CA SER A 72 -2.13 4.12 -4.59
C SER A 72 -3.06 5.26 -5.01
N TYR A 73 -4.28 5.30 -4.48
CA TYR A 73 -5.23 6.38 -4.78
C TYR A 73 -4.70 7.75 -4.37
N PHE A 74 -4.19 7.89 -3.14
CA PHE A 74 -3.65 9.18 -2.68
C PHE A 74 -2.41 9.59 -3.45
N LEU A 75 -1.48 8.68 -3.71
CA LEU A 75 -0.29 8.94 -4.54
C LEU A 75 -0.69 9.35 -5.97
N SER A 76 -1.71 8.73 -6.55
CA SER A 76 -2.16 9.02 -7.92
C SER A 76 -2.66 10.45 -8.11
N ARG A 77 -3.16 11.10 -7.05
CA ARG A 77 -3.67 12.48 -7.12
C ARG A 77 -2.60 13.51 -7.45
N LYS A 78 -1.32 13.18 -7.21
CA LYS A 78 -0.17 14.04 -7.50
C LYS A 78 0.71 13.47 -8.62
N ALA A 79 0.68 12.15 -8.80
CA ALA A 79 1.43 11.46 -9.83
C ALA A 79 0.88 11.75 -11.24
N LYS A 80 1.76 11.74 -12.25
CA LYS A 80 1.36 11.71 -13.66
C LYS A 80 0.71 10.39 -14.03
N GLN A 81 1.30 9.29 -13.58
CA GLN A 81 0.85 7.92 -13.82
C GLN A 81 1.25 7.07 -12.63
N LEU A 82 0.37 6.15 -12.22
CA LEU A 82 0.66 5.17 -11.19
C LEU A 82 0.41 3.76 -11.72
N THR A 83 1.36 2.86 -11.49
CA THR A 83 1.19 1.42 -11.70
C THR A 83 0.92 0.77 -10.35
N TYR A 84 -0.24 0.13 -10.22
CA TYR A 84 -0.66 -0.63 -9.05
C TYR A 84 -0.42 -2.12 -9.32
N ILE A 85 0.41 -2.76 -8.49
CA ILE A 85 0.71 -4.20 -8.57
C ILE A 85 0.14 -4.90 -7.35
N GLU A 86 -0.63 -5.96 -7.59
CA GLU A 86 -1.23 -6.78 -6.54
C GLU A 86 -1.33 -8.23 -6.99
N ARG A 87 -0.93 -9.16 -6.12
CA ARG A 87 -0.89 -10.59 -6.44
C ARG A 87 -2.26 -11.28 -6.39
N PHE A 88 -3.18 -10.76 -5.58
CA PHE A 88 -4.49 -11.34 -5.41
C PHE A 88 -5.52 -10.77 -6.39
N PRO A 89 -6.09 -11.57 -7.32
CA PRO A 89 -7.05 -11.09 -8.32
C PRO A 89 -8.25 -10.36 -7.70
N VAL A 90 -8.75 -10.83 -6.57
CA VAL A 90 -9.92 -10.24 -5.90
C VAL A 90 -9.67 -8.79 -5.46
N TYR A 91 -8.43 -8.45 -5.07
CA TYR A 91 -8.05 -7.06 -4.77
C TYR A 91 -7.92 -6.22 -6.04
N CYS A 92 -7.37 -6.80 -7.10
CA CYS A 92 -7.27 -6.11 -8.41
C CYS A 92 -8.65 -5.76 -8.97
N GLU A 93 -9.62 -6.67 -8.87
CA GLU A 93 -11.00 -6.43 -9.30
C GLU A 93 -11.68 -5.34 -8.49
N ALA A 94 -11.56 -5.39 -7.16
CA ALA A 94 -12.08 -4.36 -6.28
C ALA A 94 -11.41 -3.00 -6.53
N ALA A 95 -10.08 -2.97 -6.67
CA ALA A 95 -9.32 -1.76 -7.00
C ALA A 95 -9.75 -1.14 -8.33
N LYS A 96 -9.94 -1.97 -9.37
CA LYS A 96 -10.42 -1.53 -10.68
C LYS A 96 -11.78 -0.83 -10.59
N HIS A 97 -12.71 -1.43 -9.85
CA HIS A 97 -14.03 -0.83 -9.60
C HIS A 97 -13.88 0.48 -8.82
N ASN A 98 -13.17 0.45 -7.70
CA ASN A 98 -13.02 1.60 -6.81
C ASN A 98 -12.31 2.78 -7.48
N PHE A 99 -11.24 2.55 -8.24
CA PHE A 99 -10.54 3.61 -8.97
C PHE A 99 -11.41 4.22 -10.06
N SER A 100 -12.26 3.43 -10.71
CA SER A 100 -13.26 3.96 -11.64
C SER A 100 -14.29 4.86 -10.95
N VAL A 101 -14.81 4.43 -9.79
CA VAL A 101 -15.76 5.22 -8.98
C VAL A 101 -15.11 6.51 -8.44
N LEU A 102 -13.83 6.45 -8.12
CA LEU A 102 -13.04 7.59 -7.60
C LEU A 102 -12.43 8.46 -8.71
N GLU A 103 -12.72 8.15 -9.98
CA GLU A 103 -12.20 8.86 -11.17
C GLU A 103 -10.66 8.92 -11.24
N ALA A 104 -9.98 7.93 -10.65
CA ALA A 104 -8.52 7.82 -10.66
C ALA A 104 -8.04 7.17 -11.98
N ASN A 105 -8.19 7.89 -13.10
CA ASN A 105 -7.97 7.39 -14.45
C ASN A 105 -6.49 7.21 -14.84
N ASN A 106 -5.57 7.70 -14.00
CA ASN A 106 -4.13 7.57 -14.19
C ASN A 106 -3.51 6.38 -13.44
N ILE A 107 -4.33 5.42 -12.97
CA ILE A 107 -3.86 4.19 -12.35
C ILE A 107 -3.98 3.03 -13.32
N THR A 108 -2.85 2.34 -13.58
CA THR A 108 -2.82 1.07 -14.33
C THR A 108 -2.70 -0.08 -13.35
N ILE A 109 -3.56 -1.09 -13.46
CA ILE A 109 -3.57 -2.25 -12.56
C ILE A 109 -2.89 -3.43 -13.25
N ILE A 110 -1.96 -4.07 -12.53
CA ILE A 110 -1.28 -5.29 -12.93
C ILE A 110 -1.50 -6.34 -11.85
N ASN A 111 -2.15 -7.46 -12.20
CA ASN A 111 -2.27 -8.60 -11.30
C ASN A 111 -1.01 -9.47 -11.42
N ALA A 112 -0.07 -9.27 -10.52
CA ALA A 112 1.20 -10.00 -10.49
C ALA A 112 1.82 -9.99 -9.08
N ASP A 113 2.73 -10.91 -8.84
CA ASP A 113 3.62 -10.85 -7.69
C ASP A 113 4.80 -9.92 -8.01
N ALA A 114 4.97 -8.86 -7.20
CA ALA A 114 6.01 -7.86 -7.39
C ALA A 114 7.43 -8.49 -7.45
N ALA A 115 7.69 -9.52 -6.65
CA ALA A 115 8.98 -10.20 -6.64
C ALA A 115 9.29 -10.93 -7.95
N GLN A 116 8.26 -11.32 -8.71
CA GLN A 116 8.43 -12.02 -9.99
C GLN A 116 8.56 -11.06 -11.18
N VAL A 117 8.01 -9.85 -11.05
CA VAL A 117 7.96 -8.91 -12.18
C VAL A 117 8.93 -7.73 -12.05
N VAL A 118 9.60 -7.56 -10.90
CA VAL A 118 10.46 -6.41 -10.63
C VAL A 118 11.50 -6.16 -11.72
N ASP A 119 12.07 -7.22 -12.30
CA ASP A 119 13.09 -7.11 -13.34
C ASP A 119 12.53 -6.70 -14.72
N THR A 120 11.22 -6.75 -14.89
CA THR A 120 10.53 -6.38 -16.13
C THR A 120 9.83 -5.02 -16.04
N LEU A 121 9.78 -4.42 -14.84
CA LEU A 121 9.14 -3.12 -14.64
C LEU A 121 9.91 -2.01 -15.35
N PRO A 122 9.21 -1.00 -15.87
CA PRO A 122 9.84 0.19 -16.44
C PRO A 122 10.57 0.99 -15.38
N GLU A 123 11.44 1.89 -15.82
CA GLU A 123 11.97 2.95 -14.96
C GLU A 123 10.83 3.87 -14.53
N VAL A 124 10.86 4.27 -13.25
CA VAL A 124 9.87 5.16 -12.63
C VAL A 124 10.58 6.17 -11.72
N ASP A 125 9.89 7.25 -11.38
CA ASP A 125 10.46 8.23 -10.46
C ASP A 125 10.49 7.71 -9.01
N ALA A 126 9.49 6.89 -8.60
CA ALA A 126 9.51 6.24 -7.30
C ALA A 126 8.81 4.88 -7.29
N PHE A 127 9.35 3.96 -6.50
CA PHE A 127 8.63 2.78 -6.04
C PHE A 127 8.04 3.03 -4.65
N TYR A 128 6.81 2.57 -4.45
CA TYR A 128 6.18 2.45 -3.14
C TYR A 128 6.02 0.97 -2.79
N ILE A 129 6.29 0.60 -1.54
CA ILE A 129 6.18 -0.79 -1.08
C ILE A 129 5.75 -0.84 0.39
N ASP A 130 4.74 -1.67 0.69
CA ASP A 130 4.21 -1.97 2.02
C ASP A 130 4.27 -3.50 2.25
N PRO A 131 5.45 -4.05 2.59
CA PRO A 131 5.59 -5.49 2.70
C PRO A 131 4.83 -6.04 3.90
N ALA A 132 3.96 -7.02 3.65
CA ALA A 132 3.20 -7.71 4.69
C ALA A 132 4.01 -8.81 5.37
N ARG A 133 3.72 -9.12 6.64
CA ARG A 133 4.34 -10.26 7.33
C ARG A 133 3.93 -11.57 6.70
N ARG A 134 4.88 -12.52 6.62
CA ARG A 134 4.58 -13.92 6.29
C ARG A 134 3.92 -14.62 7.49
N GLY A 135 2.65 -15.01 7.34
CA GLY A 135 1.96 -15.91 8.23
C GLY A 135 1.79 -15.46 9.69
N GLU A 136 1.16 -16.31 10.49
CA GLU A 136 0.95 -16.17 11.93
C GLU A 136 2.21 -16.56 12.74
N SER A 137 3.35 -15.93 12.53
CA SER A 137 4.43 -16.15 13.45
C SER A 137 4.23 -15.26 14.68
N ASN A 138 3.93 -15.88 15.83
CA ASN A 138 3.87 -15.26 17.17
C ASN A 138 5.22 -14.69 17.64
N LYS A 139 6.16 -14.41 16.76
CA LYS A 139 7.43 -13.77 17.09
C LYS A 139 7.18 -12.30 17.41
N ARG A 140 7.53 -11.88 18.62
CA ARG A 140 7.40 -10.51 19.11
C ARG A 140 8.30 -9.50 18.40
N VAL A 141 9.27 -9.95 17.62
CA VAL A 141 10.24 -9.10 16.91
C VAL A 141 9.84 -9.01 15.43
N PHE A 142 9.69 -7.80 14.94
CA PHE A 142 9.49 -7.52 13.53
C PHE A 142 10.81 -7.70 12.80
N ALA A 143 10.93 -8.73 11.95
CA ALA A 143 12.07 -8.91 11.06
C ALA A 143 11.65 -8.59 9.62
N LEU A 144 12.24 -7.57 9.02
CA LEU A 144 11.93 -7.13 7.65
C LEU A 144 12.16 -8.25 6.62
N GLN A 145 13.12 -9.15 6.90
CA GLN A 145 13.42 -10.32 6.05
C GLN A 145 12.27 -11.36 6.03
N ASP A 146 11.42 -11.37 7.06
CA ASP A 146 10.26 -12.26 7.16
C ASP A 146 9.01 -11.67 6.47
N CYS A 147 9.13 -10.52 5.80
CA CYS A 147 8.05 -9.87 5.10
C CYS A 147 7.96 -10.32 3.62
N GLU A 148 6.77 -10.16 3.05
CA GLU A 148 6.51 -10.34 1.62
C GLU A 148 5.93 -9.06 1.00
N PRO A 149 6.53 -8.60 -0.10
CA PRO A 149 7.80 -9.08 -0.70
C PRO A 149 9.01 -8.79 0.19
N ASN A 150 10.09 -9.56 0.03
CA ASN A 150 11.36 -9.37 0.74
C ASN A 150 12.05 -8.09 0.26
N LEU A 151 11.77 -6.96 0.88
CA LEU A 151 12.29 -5.66 0.47
C LEU A 151 13.82 -5.59 0.42
N PRO A 152 14.60 -6.06 1.43
CA PRO A 152 16.06 -6.04 1.32
C PRO A 152 16.58 -6.77 0.09
N GLY A 153 15.95 -7.89 -0.29
CA GLY A 153 16.32 -8.64 -1.49
C GLY A 153 15.95 -7.93 -2.79
N LEU A 154 14.85 -7.16 -2.82
CA LEU A 154 14.39 -6.43 -3.99
C LEU A 154 15.10 -5.08 -4.18
N LEU A 155 15.56 -4.46 -3.10
CA LEU A 155 16.07 -3.09 -3.10
C LEU A 155 17.13 -2.83 -4.19
N PRO A 156 18.13 -3.71 -4.44
CA PRO A 156 19.10 -3.48 -5.51
C PRO A 156 18.49 -3.42 -6.93
N ALA A 157 17.44 -4.19 -7.18
CA ALA A 157 16.72 -4.19 -8.47
C ALA A 157 15.86 -2.92 -8.61
N LEU A 158 15.21 -2.47 -7.53
CA LEU A 158 14.41 -1.25 -7.50
C LEU A 158 15.27 -0.02 -7.73
N LEU A 159 16.42 0.10 -7.04
CA LEU A 159 17.34 1.24 -7.17
C LEU A 159 18.04 1.33 -8.53
N LYS A 160 18.06 0.25 -9.32
CA LYS A 160 18.49 0.31 -10.73
C LYS A 160 17.47 1.00 -11.64
N ARG A 161 16.19 1.06 -11.24
CA ARG A 161 15.06 1.50 -12.04
C ARG A 161 14.39 2.76 -11.52
N SER A 162 14.78 3.19 -10.31
CA SER A 162 14.20 4.39 -9.69
C SER A 162 15.21 5.04 -8.74
N PRO A 163 15.30 6.37 -8.74
CA PRO A 163 16.09 7.10 -7.75
C PRO A 163 15.45 7.08 -6.36
N HIS A 164 14.16 6.75 -6.25
CA HIS A 164 13.43 6.80 -4.99
C HIS A 164 12.70 5.48 -4.71
N VAL A 165 12.82 5.02 -3.47
CA VAL A 165 12.03 3.90 -2.94
C VAL A 165 11.44 4.36 -1.60
N ILE A 166 10.12 4.30 -1.47
CA ILE A 166 9.39 4.63 -0.25
C ILE A 166 8.87 3.32 0.33
N ALA A 167 9.42 2.90 1.45
CA ALA A 167 9.02 1.69 2.15
C ALA A 167 8.19 2.02 3.39
N LYS A 168 6.95 1.53 3.45
CA LYS A 168 6.10 1.60 4.63
C LYS A 168 6.31 0.36 5.49
N LEU A 169 6.58 0.54 6.76
CA LEU A 169 6.79 -0.53 7.70
C LEU A 169 5.90 -0.37 8.94
N SER A 170 5.73 -1.50 9.65
CA SER A 170 5.02 -1.53 10.93
C SER A 170 5.64 -0.54 11.93
N PRO A 171 4.84 0.11 12.78
CA PRO A 171 5.34 0.95 13.89
C PRO A 171 6.19 0.16 14.89
N MET A 172 6.16 -1.17 14.85
CA MET A 172 6.96 -2.07 15.68
C MET A 172 8.32 -2.40 15.08
N ALA A 173 8.65 -1.90 13.88
CA ALA A 173 9.97 -2.13 13.29
C ALA A 173 11.04 -1.37 14.07
N ASP A 174 12.18 -2.03 14.31
CA ASP A 174 13.35 -1.39 14.86
C ASP A 174 14.02 -0.53 13.79
N ILE A 175 14.09 0.79 14.04
CA ILE A 175 14.61 1.75 13.07
C ILE A 175 16.08 1.48 12.77
N GLN A 176 16.90 1.21 13.79
CA GLN A 176 18.33 1.00 13.58
C GLN A 176 18.62 -0.27 12.80
N MET A 177 18.00 -1.38 13.18
CA MET A 177 18.10 -2.64 12.42
C MET A 177 17.58 -2.48 10.99
N THR A 178 16.52 -1.71 10.79
CA THR A 178 15.98 -1.45 9.45
C THR A 178 16.95 -0.65 8.59
N LEU A 179 17.63 0.36 9.15
CA LEU A 179 18.65 1.15 8.44
C LEU A 179 19.84 0.29 8.02
N GLU A 180 20.23 -0.72 8.80
CA GLU A 180 21.27 -1.67 8.43
C GLU A 180 20.85 -2.57 7.25
N LEU A 181 19.56 -2.92 7.17
CA LEU A 181 19.00 -3.76 6.10
C LEU A 181 18.66 -2.98 4.83
N LEU A 182 18.44 -1.67 4.95
CA LEU A 182 18.11 -0.77 3.84
C LEU A 182 19.20 0.31 3.68
N PRO A 183 20.41 -0.07 3.24
CA PRO A 183 21.49 0.89 3.07
C PRO A 183 21.11 1.94 2.02
N GLY A 184 21.53 3.19 2.27
CA GLY A 184 21.18 4.31 1.41
C GLY A 184 19.86 4.99 1.77
N THR A 185 19.19 4.59 2.86
CA THR A 185 18.05 5.33 3.41
C THR A 185 18.46 6.77 3.76
N THR A 186 17.77 7.73 3.18
CA THR A 186 18.07 9.17 3.36
C THR A 186 17.17 9.82 4.40
N SER A 187 16.00 9.26 4.67
CA SER A 187 15.06 9.78 5.66
C SER A 187 14.21 8.68 6.29
N VAL A 188 13.80 8.92 7.52
CA VAL A 188 12.84 8.08 8.25
C VAL A 188 11.74 8.99 8.78
N HIS A 189 10.48 8.66 8.44
CA HIS A 189 9.32 9.39 8.91
C HIS A 189 8.55 8.51 9.90
N VAL A 190 8.27 9.05 11.08
CA VAL A 190 7.44 8.39 12.10
C VAL A 190 6.06 9.02 12.05
N LEU A 191 5.08 8.30 11.50
CA LEU A 191 3.73 8.81 11.35
C LEU A 191 2.87 8.43 12.54
N SER A 192 2.38 9.46 13.24
CA SER A 192 1.51 9.30 14.41
C SER A 192 0.17 9.98 14.17
N VAL A 193 -0.91 9.29 14.55
CA VAL A 193 -2.27 9.82 14.52
C VAL A 193 -2.86 9.66 15.91
N ARG A 194 -3.39 10.76 16.49
CA ARG A 194 -3.96 10.77 17.86
C ARG A 194 -2.98 10.26 18.93
N ASN A 195 -1.71 10.69 18.86
CA ASN A 195 -0.62 10.29 19.75
C ASN A 195 -0.24 8.81 19.71
N GLU A 196 -0.63 8.08 18.66
CA GLU A 196 -0.24 6.69 18.45
C GLU A 196 0.55 6.56 17.15
N CYS A 197 1.75 5.98 17.22
CA CYS A 197 2.54 5.68 16.02
C CYS A 197 1.78 4.64 15.18
N LYS A 198 1.50 4.96 13.92
CA LYS A 198 0.74 4.11 12.99
C LYS A 198 1.63 3.39 11.99
N GLU A 199 2.66 4.06 11.50
CA GLU A 199 3.57 3.52 10.51
C GLU A 199 4.90 4.26 10.50
N LEU A 200 5.94 3.58 10.01
CA LEU A 200 7.25 4.13 9.71
C LEU A 200 7.45 4.14 8.19
N LEU A 201 7.99 5.24 7.66
CA LEU A 201 8.38 5.31 6.25
C LEU A 201 9.89 5.49 6.16
N PHE A 202 10.50 4.69 5.30
CA PHE A 202 11.93 4.74 4.98
C PHE A 202 12.08 5.09 3.52
#